data_89e7b12cdb38282946a6690255458d00
#
_entry.id   89e7b12cdb38282946a6690255458d00
#
_cell.length_a   1.000
_cell.length_b   1.000
_cell.length_c   1.000
_cell.angle_alpha   90.00
_cell.angle_beta   90.00
_cell.angle_gamma   90.00
#
_symmetry.space_group_name_H-M   'P 1'
#
loop_
_entity.id
_entity.type
_entity.pdbx_description
1 polymer ?
#
loop_
_entity_poly.entity_id
_entity_poly.type
_entity_poly.pdbx_seq_one_letter_code
_entity_poly.pdbx_strand_id
1 'polypeptide(L)'
;MKKYDIAVLDFETMNEHMNSPCEVAVSLIKDLSIVKVYSSYINPPNNRYNLKNAKIHKIPEDVILKAPKYPDIYQEILYLLKESHLIIAHNALFDISVLKNTNNYYDLPVPNFMYVDSINIFRSFHANSSFKLENLCSLYDIDKEKLHSAKFDVLALSKMLISLAKNNQHYSVLKLIHYIPKQYIRFSKYSNSPTKLFDSGFQKIHMKISEINKIEVESVIPILKDKNVVFTGNFDTEKQDLMILTRKKGAYIRSDVTAKTDILVEGVQDDKYKDVNGLVSKQRKAREYVGNGAKIQFLNEEDLINLIKE
;
A
#
# COMPACT_ATOMS: atom_id res chain seq x y z
N MET A 1 29.08 7.17 1.82
CA MET A 1 28.34 6.39 2.83
C MET A 1 27.09 7.20 3.16
N LYS A 2 25.90 6.57 3.18
CA LYS A 2 24.63 7.28 3.49
C LYS A 2 24.66 7.78 4.93
N LYS A 3 24.08 8.97 5.16
CA LYS A 3 24.15 9.68 6.43
C LYS A 3 23.20 9.13 7.50
N TYR A 4 22.05 8.60 7.07
CA TYR A 4 20.98 8.14 7.94
C TYR A 4 20.65 6.67 7.68
N ASP A 5 20.21 5.96 8.71
CA ASP A 5 19.79 4.57 8.59
C ASP A 5 18.42 4.47 7.92
N ILE A 6 17.46 5.24 8.42
CA ILE A 6 16.06 5.20 8.01
C ILE A 6 15.56 6.63 7.75
N ALA A 7 14.77 6.80 6.68
CA ALA A 7 13.81 7.89 6.58
C ALA A 7 12.39 7.32 6.70
N VAL A 8 11.63 7.82 7.65
CA VAL A 8 10.21 7.56 7.78
C VAL A 8 9.47 8.65 7.02
N LEU A 9 8.65 8.27 6.04
CA LEU A 9 7.94 9.17 5.12
C LEU A 9 6.43 9.06 5.34
N ASP A 10 5.74 10.19 5.31
CA ASP A 10 4.29 10.26 5.32
C ASP A 10 3.77 11.46 4.53
N PHE A 11 2.62 11.31 3.88
CA PHE A 11 1.91 12.35 3.14
C PHE A 11 0.45 12.44 3.57
N GLU A 12 -0.05 13.68 3.67
CA GLU A 12 -1.48 13.94 3.65
C GLU A 12 -1.91 14.45 2.27
N THR A 13 -3.14 14.13 1.85
CA THR A 13 -3.68 14.55 0.55
C THR A 13 -4.92 15.42 0.69
N MET A 14 -5.00 16.48 -0.13
CA MET A 14 -6.11 17.43 -0.15
C MET A 14 -7.41 16.82 -0.69
N ASN A 15 -7.28 15.79 -1.53
CA ASN A 15 -8.39 15.03 -2.12
C ASN A 15 -7.95 13.61 -2.49
N GLU A 16 -8.83 12.87 -3.19
CA GLU A 16 -8.63 11.48 -3.57
C GLU A 16 -7.57 11.24 -4.66
N HIS A 17 -7.02 12.28 -5.28
CA HIS A 17 -5.99 12.15 -6.31
C HIS A 17 -4.59 12.04 -5.68
N MET A 18 -3.78 11.11 -6.18
CA MET A 18 -2.43 10.88 -5.67
C MET A 18 -1.44 12.01 -5.98
N ASN A 19 -1.79 12.97 -6.84
CA ASN A 19 -1.04 14.19 -7.09
C ASN A 19 -1.61 15.40 -6.34
N SER A 20 -2.23 15.17 -5.18
CA SER A 20 -2.79 16.23 -4.34
C SER A 20 -2.17 16.31 -2.93
N PRO A 21 -0.81 16.12 -2.76
CA PRO A 21 -0.22 16.20 -1.43
C PRO A 21 -0.44 17.58 -0.82
N CYS A 22 -0.95 17.65 0.42
CA CYS A 22 -1.14 18.89 1.17
C CYS A 22 -0.25 19.02 2.41
N GLU A 23 0.35 17.93 2.86
CA GLU A 23 1.42 17.91 3.84
C GLU A 23 2.39 16.78 3.49
N VAL A 24 3.67 16.97 3.79
CA VAL A 24 4.70 15.92 3.76
C VAL A 24 5.51 16.00 5.01
N ALA A 25 5.93 14.86 5.54
CA ALA A 25 6.91 14.79 6.60
C ALA A 25 7.92 13.66 6.37
N VAL A 26 9.16 13.91 6.81
CA VAL A 26 10.25 12.95 6.83
C VAL A 26 10.93 12.99 8.18
N SER A 27 10.92 11.88 8.90
CA SER A 27 11.69 11.71 10.14
C SER A 27 12.91 10.83 9.86
N LEU A 28 14.09 11.29 10.28
CA LEU A 28 15.35 10.60 10.04
C LEU A 28 15.83 9.92 11.31
N ILE A 29 16.08 8.63 11.21
CA ILE A 29 16.61 7.80 12.30
C ILE A 29 18.05 7.42 11.99
N LYS A 30 18.91 7.58 13.00
CA LYS A 30 20.25 7.00 13.02
C LYS A 30 20.42 6.23 14.31
N ASP A 31 20.82 4.97 14.19
CA ASP A 31 20.87 4.02 15.29
C ASP A 31 19.51 3.92 16.01
N LEU A 32 19.39 4.37 17.23
CA LEU A 32 18.17 4.37 18.04
C LEU A 32 17.70 5.78 18.38
N SER A 33 17.97 6.77 17.52
CA SER A 33 17.65 8.18 17.77
C SER A 33 17.03 8.83 16.55
N ILE A 34 15.99 9.65 16.76
CA ILE A 34 15.48 10.57 15.76
C ILE A 34 16.44 11.75 15.71
N VAL A 35 17.11 11.96 14.57
CA VAL A 35 18.16 12.99 14.43
C VAL A 35 17.69 14.23 13.68
N LYS A 36 16.63 14.12 12.88
CA LYS A 36 16.01 15.26 12.19
C LYS A 36 14.56 14.93 11.87
N VAL A 37 13.70 15.93 11.89
CA VAL A 37 12.35 15.87 11.34
C VAL A 37 12.19 17.06 10.40
N TYR A 38 11.77 16.78 9.18
CA TYR A 38 11.35 17.76 8.19
C TYR A 38 9.85 17.65 8.00
N SER A 39 9.15 18.77 7.90
CA SER A 39 7.75 18.78 7.48
C SER A 39 7.42 20.07 6.75
N SER A 40 6.52 20.00 5.79
CA SER A 40 6.00 21.16 5.06
C SER A 40 4.57 20.92 4.64
N TYR A 41 3.73 21.95 4.76
CA TYR A 41 2.49 22.01 3.98
C TYR A 41 2.83 22.21 2.51
N ILE A 42 1.90 21.84 1.64
CA ILE A 42 2.08 21.87 0.19
C ILE A 42 0.82 22.42 -0.45
N ASN A 43 0.98 23.38 -1.37
CA ASN A 43 -0.07 23.73 -2.31
C ASN A 43 0.02 22.77 -3.50
N PRO A 44 -0.88 21.77 -3.60
CA PRO A 44 -0.77 20.73 -4.60
C PRO A 44 -1.21 21.17 -6.00
N PRO A 45 -0.78 20.49 -7.07
CA PRO A 45 -1.23 20.79 -8.43
C PRO A 45 -2.74 20.57 -8.61
N ASN A 46 -3.27 19.54 -7.96
CA ASN A 46 -4.71 19.31 -7.88
C ASN A 46 -5.19 19.77 -6.50
N ASN A 47 -5.56 21.05 -6.44
CA ASN A 47 -5.90 21.74 -5.19
C ASN A 47 -7.42 21.83 -4.92
N ARG A 48 -8.22 20.94 -5.49
CA ARG A 48 -9.64 20.81 -5.15
C ARG A 48 -9.79 20.34 -3.70
N TYR A 49 -10.34 21.18 -2.84
CA TYR A 49 -10.52 20.85 -1.43
C TYR A 49 -11.63 19.85 -1.23
N ASN A 50 -11.31 18.70 -0.61
CA ASN A 50 -12.27 17.64 -0.33
C ASN A 50 -12.54 17.57 1.19
N LEU A 51 -13.78 17.82 1.57
CA LEU A 51 -14.19 17.81 2.99
C LEU A 51 -13.99 16.45 3.70
N LYS A 52 -13.95 15.33 2.96
CA LYS A 52 -13.66 14.02 3.58
C LYS A 52 -12.20 13.94 3.99
N ASN A 53 -11.27 14.34 3.12
CA ASN A 53 -9.84 14.41 3.44
C ASN A 53 -9.59 15.44 4.55
N ALA A 54 -10.21 16.62 4.45
CA ALA A 54 -10.10 17.68 5.43
C ALA A 54 -10.53 17.26 6.85
N LYS A 55 -11.55 16.41 6.99
CA LYS A 55 -11.96 15.84 8.27
C LYS A 55 -10.88 14.92 8.87
N ILE A 56 -10.03 14.33 8.05
CA ILE A 56 -8.95 13.45 8.48
C ILE A 56 -7.75 14.30 8.91
N HIS A 57 -7.12 15.04 7.99
CA HIS A 57 -5.89 15.79 8.27
C HIS A 57 -6.11 17.12 9.00
N LYS A 58 -7.33 17.66 9.01
CA LYS A 58 -7.75 18.88 9.73
C LYS A 58 -6.97 20.15 9.34
N ILE A 59 -6.27 20.17 8.21
CA ILE A 59 -5.53 21.33 7.71
C ILE A 59 -6.53 22.27 7.02
N PRO A 60 -6.62 23.54 7.41
CA PRO A 60 -7.50 24.50 6.74
C PRO A 60 -7.11 24.74 5.30
N GLU A 61 -8.10 24.94 4.42
CA GLU A 61 -7.88 25.16 2.99
C GLU A 61 -6.95 26.34 2.71
N ASP A 62 -7.15 27.44 3.41
CA ASP A 62 -6.35 28.66 3.24
C ASP A 62 -4.86 28.46 3.64
N VAL A 63 -4.58 27.56 4.55
CA VAL A 63 -3.21 27.17 4.93
C VAL A 63 -2.56 26.40 3.78
N ILE A 64 -3.28 25.46 3.17
CA ILE A 64 -2.80 24.66 2.05
C ILE A 64 -2.54 25.58 0.84
N LEU A 65 -3.48 26.45 0.50
CA LEU A 65 -3.37 27.31 -0.68
C LEU A 65 -2.24 28.36 -0.58
N LYS A 66 -1.85 28.74 0.65
CA LYS A 66 -0.73 29.66 0.92
C LYS A 66 0.62 28.95 1.05
N ALA A 67 0.64 27.63 1.10
CA ALA A 67 1.85 26.83 1.25
C ALA A 67 2.71 26.88 -0.03
N PRO A 68 4.01 26.55 0.07
CA PRO A 68 4.88 26.41 -1.10
C PRO A 68 4.36 25.32 -2.04
N LYS A 69 4.65 25.44 -3.32
CA LYS A 69 4.39 24.36 -4.29
C LYS A 69 5.37 23.22 -4.09
N TYR A 70 4.97 22.03 -4.49
CA TYR A 70 5.80 20.83 -4.32
C TYR A 70 7.23 20.95 -4.91
N PRO A 71 7.44 21.51 -6.12
CA PRO A 71 8.81 21.70 -6.65
C PRO A 71 9.72 22.54 -5.76
N ASP A 72 9.15 23.51 -5.01
CA ASP A 72 9.91 24.44 -4.18
C ASP A 72 10.57 23.72 -2.97
N ILE A 73 9.96 22.64 -2.50
CA ILE A 73 10.43 21.86 -1.35
C ILE A 73 11.03 20.50 -1.76
N TYR A 74 10.90 20.11 -3.03
CA TYR A 74 11.27 18.77 -3.48
C TYR A 74 12.75 18.46 -3.32
N GLN A 75 13.64 19.44 -3.50
CA GLN A 75 15.08 19.23 -3.37
C GLN A 75 15.48 18.79 -1.95
N GLU A 76 14.81 19.34 -0.93
CA GLU A 76 15.05 18.89 0.46
C GLU A 76 14.53 17.47 0.67
N ILE A 77 13.32 17.14 0.21
CA ILE A 77 12.76 15.78 0.28
C ILE A 77 13.71 14.79 -0.42
N LEU A 78 14.12 15.12 -1.65
CA LEU A 78 15.04 14.31 -2.46
C LEU A 78 16.35 14.05 -1.72
N TYR A 79 16.92 15.07 -1.10
CA TYR A 79 18.16 14.96 -0.33
C TYR A 79 17.97 13.99 0.85
N LEU A 80 16.90 14.15 1.65
CA LEU A 80 16.65 13.32 2.83
C LEU A 80 16.46 11.85 2.45
N LEU A 81 15.72 11.57 1.37
CA LEU A 81 15.51 10.21 0.88
C LEU A 81 16.82 9.60 0.32
N LYS A 82 17.61 10.36 -0.42
CA LYS A 82 18.91 9.90 -0.96
C LYS A 82 19.93 9.59 0.13
N GLU A 83 19.95 10.37 1.20
CA GLU A 83 20.92 10.20 2.29
C GLU A 83 20.52 9.11 3.30
N SER A 84 19.38 8.44 3.10
CA SER A 84 18.88 7.35 3.96
C SER A 84 19.09 5.98 3.32
N HIS A 85 19.49 4.98 4.12
CA HIS A 85 19.69 3.61 3.65
C HIS A 85 18.38 2.95 3.22
N LEU A 86 17.32 3.17 4.00
CA LEU A 86 16.00 2.57 3.78
C LEU A 86 14.91 3.60 4.07
N ILE A 87 13.85 3.56 3.26
CA ILE A 87 12.65 4.37 3.47
C ILE A 87 11.59 3.48 4.10
N ILE A 88 10.87 4.00 5.10
CA ILE A 88 9.73 3.31 5.73
C ILE A 88 8.53 4.25 5.67
N ALA A 89 7.38 3.71 5.30
CA ALA A 89 6.09 4.39 5.42
C ALA A 89 5.06 3.43 6.00
N HIS A 90 3.98 3.95 6.55
CA HIS A 90 2.89 3.14 7.08
C HIS A 90 1.79 2.98 6.04
N ASN A 91 1.54 1.76 5.57
CA ASN A 91 0.79 1.50 4.34
C ASN A 91 1.51 2.15 3.13
N ALA A 92 2.78 1.83 2.99
CA ALA A 92 3.76 2.50 2.14
C ALA A 92 3.34 2.69 0.67
N LEU A 93 2.42 1.85 0.17
CA LEU A 93 1.91 1.98 -1.20
C LEU A 93 1.24 3.34 -1.43
N PHE A 94 0.56 3.89 -0.42
CA PHE A 94 -0.07 5.20 -0.49
C PHE A 94 0.98 6.30 -0.68
N ASP A 95 1.94 6.41 0.22
CA ASP A 95 2.95 7.47 0.20
C ASP A 95 3.85 7.41 -1.03
N ILE A 96 4.23 6.20 -1.42
CA ILE A 96 5.01 5.96 -2.65
C ILE A 96 4.20 6.35 -3.89
N SER A 97 2.90 6.12 -3.89
CA SER A 97 2.01 6.54 -5.00
C SER A 97 1.87 8.06 -5.06
N VAL A 98 1.71 8.73 -3.92
CA VAL A 98 1.67 10.20 -3.84
C VAL A 98 2.98 10.80 -4.36
N LEU A 99 4.12 10.31 -3.87
CA LEU A 99 5.46 10.74 -4.32
C LEU A 99 5.62 10.56 -5.83
N LYS A 100 5.26 9.38 -6.35
CA LYS A 100 5.39 9.06 -7.78
C LYS A 100 4.51 9.95 -8.66
N ASN A 101 3.22 10.07 -8.33
CA ASN A 101 2.27 10.82 -9.16
C ASN A 101 2.56 12.32 -9.12
N THR A 102 3.01 12.85 -7.98
CA THR A 102 3.38 14.25 -7.86
C THR A 102 4.67 14.56 -8.63
N ASN A 103 5.69 13.69 -8.53
CA ASN A 103 6.92 13.84 -9.30
C ASN A 103 6.66 13.76 -10.81
N ASN A 104 5.83 12.81 -11.26
CA ASN A 104 5.47 12.69 -12.67
C ASN A 104 4.71 13.93 -13.18
N TYR A 105 3.82 14.50 -12.37
CA TYR A 105 3.08 15.70 -12.74
C TYR A 105 4.00 16.91 -13.00
N TYR A 106 5.07 17.04 -12.20
CA TYR A 106 6.03 18.14 -12.32
C TYR A 106 7.29 17.79 -13.12
N ASP A 107 7.35 16.61 -13.72
CA ASP A 107 8.54 16.09 -14.43
C ASP A 107 9.83 16.18 -13.57
N LEU A 108 9.70 15.84 -12.29
CA LEU A 108 10.79 15.90 -11.33
C LEU A 108 11.60 14.59 -11.31
N PRO A 109 12.94 14.67 -11.14
CA PRO A 109 13.77 13.48 -11.06
C PRO A 109 13.43 12.64 -9.83
N VAL A 110 13.39 11.33 -10.00
CA VAL A 110 13.06 10.40 -8.94
C VAL A 110 14.32 9.68 -8.46
N PRO A 111 14.59 9.68 -7.15
CA PRO A 111 15.71 8.92 -6.61
C PRO A 111 15.41 7.42 -6.65
N ASN A 112 16.47 6.62 -6.88
CA ASN A 112 16.39 5.20 -6.62
C ASN A 112 16.58 4.94 -5.12
N PHE A 113 15.60 4.31 -4.47
CA PHE A 113 15.72 3.88 -3.08
C PHE A 113 14.98 2.56 -2.83
N MET A 114 15.33 1.92 -1.74
CA MET A 114 14.58 0.78 -1.21
C MET A 114 13.60 1.27 -0.16
N TYR A 115 12.41 0.68 -0.13
CA TYR A 115 11.42 0.98 0.90
C TYR A 115 10.76 -0.28 1.45
N VAL A 116 10.20 -0.16 2.64
CA VAL A 116 9.49 -1.21 3.35
C VAL A 116 8.22 -0.63 3.97
N ASP A 117 7.13 -1.40 3.92
CA ASP A 117 5.92 -1.09 4.65
C ASP A 117 6.08 -1.45 6.13
N SER A 118 5.85 -0.49 7.02
CA SER A 118 5.95 -0.72 8.47
C SER A 118 4.93 -1.73 8.99
N ILE A 119 3.79 -1.90 8.33
CA ILE A 119 2.80 -2.94 8.66
C ILE A 119 3.45 -4.32 8.64
N ASN A 120 4.30 -4.61 7.65
CA ASN A 120 5.01 -5.88 7.57
C ASN A 120 6.06 -6.03 8.68
N ILE A 121 6.72 -4.92 9.08
CA ILE A 121 7.64 -4.93 10.21
C ILE A 121 6.88 -5.30 11.49
N PHE A 122 5.82 -4.57 11.85
CA PHE A 122 5.08 -4.84 13.09
C PHE A 122 4.40 -6.21 13.10
N ARG A 123 3.89 -6.67 11.95
CA ARG A 123 3.30 -8.00 11.80
C ARG A 123 4.30 -9.13 12.10
N SER A 124 5.59 -8.88 11.90
CA SER A 124 6.64 -9.87 12.19
C SER A 124 6.91 -10.06 13.69
N PHE A 125 6.47 -9.11 14.52
CA PHE A 125 6.71 -9.11 15.97
C PHE A 125 5.44 -9.18 16.82
N HIS A 126 4.27 -8.94 16.24
CA HIS A 126 3.01 -8.89 16.97
C HIS A 126 1.93 -9.71 16.27
N ALA A 127 1.18 -10.48 17.06
CA ALA A 127 0.01 -11.22 16.60
C ALA A 127 -1.29 -10.40 16.79
N ASN A 128 -1.34 -9.20 16.24
CA ASN A 128 -2.49 -8.30 16.39
C ASN A 128 -3.51 -8.49 15.27
N SER A 129 -4.78 -8.22 15.58
CA SER A 129 -5.86 -8.23 14.59
C SER A 129 -5.88 -6.99 13.69
N SER A 130 -5.20 -5.91 14.08
CA SER A 130 -5.14 -4.66 13.33
C SER A 130 -3.81 -3.96 13.51
N PHE A 131 -3.24 -3.52 12.40
CA PHE A 131 -1.98 -2.77 12.32
C PHE A 131 -2.20 -1.32 11.88
N LYS A 132 -3.39 -0.76 12.10
CA LYS A 132 -3.61 0.68 11.91
C LYS A 132 -2.69 1.48 12.84
N LEU A 133 -2.20 2.63 12.38
CA LEU A 133 -1.26 3.47 13.14
C LEU A 133 -1.79 3.81 14.54
N GLU A 134 -3.07 4.15 14.66
CA GLU A 134 -3.74 4.46 15.94
C GLU A 134 -3.72 3.28 16.94
N ASN A 135 -3.85 2.03 16.44
CA ASN A 135 -3.81 0.83 17.27
C ASN A 135 -2.38 0.52 17.71
N LEU A 136 -1.42 0.74 16.83
CA LEU A 136 0.00 0.60 17.16
C LEU A 136 0.42 1.68 18.17
N CYS A 137 -0.06 2.93 18.06
CA CYS A 137 0.18 3.96 19.07
C CYS A 137 -0.29 3.50 20.45
N SER A 138 -1.49 2.92 20.54
CA SER A 138 -2.00 2.37 21.80
C SER A 138 -1.14 1.21 22.33
N LEU A 139 -0.60 0.36 21.46
CA LEU A 139 0.27 -0.75 21.86
C LEU A 139 1.63 -0.28 22.41
N TYR A 140 2.13 0.85 21.91
CA TYR A 140 3.43 1.43 22.28
C TYR A 140 3.33 2.60 23.26
N ASP A 141 2.16 2.87 23.81
CA ASP A 141 1.87 3.98 24.73
C ASP A 141 2.31 5.36 24.15
N ILE A 142 1.93 5.57 22.88
CA ILE A 142 2.18 6.83 22.17
C ILE A 142 0.87 7.61 22.05
N ASP A 143 0.93 8.90 22.36
CA ASP A 143 -0.21 9.82 22.21
C ASP A 143 -0.69 9.85 20.75
N LYS A 144 -2.00 9.62 20.58
CA LYS A 144 -2.67 9.54 19.27
C LYS A 144 -3.55 10.75 18.94
N GLU A 145 -3.66 11.72 19.84
CA GLU A 145 -4.55 12.87 19.63
C GLU A 145 -4.18 13.73 18.42
N LYS A 146 -2.90 13.71 18.05
CA LYS A 146 -2.35 14.50 16.94
C LYS A 146 -2.14 13.67 15.66
N LEU A 147 -2.57 12.42 15.60
CA LEU A 147 -2.54 11.62 14.39
C LEU A 147 -3.34 12.28 13.27
N HIS A 148 -3.03 11.89 12.04
CA HIS A 148 -3.49 12.50 10.80
C HIS A 148 -2.89 13.89 10.52
N SER A 149 -1.68 14.10 11.01
CA SER A 149 -0.74 15.09 10.51
C SER A 149 0.53 14.34 10.13
N ALA A 150 1.01 14.50 8.92
CA ALA A 150 2.19 13.78 8.43
C ALA A 150 3.37 13.91 9.39
N LYS A 151 3.56 15.09 10.00
CA LYS A 151 4.62 15.31 10.98
C LYS A 151 4.48 14.43 12.23
N PHE A 152 3.27 14.30 12.77
CA PHE A 152 3.07 13.51 14.00
C PHE A 152 3.08 12.01 13.68
N ASP A 153 2.62 11.61 12.50
CA ASP A 153 2.59 10.23 12.07
C ASP A 153 4.01 9.66 11.86
N VAL A 154 4.92 10.42 11.21
CA VAL A 154 6.34 10.00 11.11
C VAL A 154 7.03 9.96 12.47
N LEU A 155 6.70 10.87 13.38
CA LEU A 155 7.26 10.87 14.75
C LEU A 155 6.76 9.68 15.57
N ALA A 156 5.47 9.38 15.53
CA ALA A 156 4.88 8.22 16.20
C ALA A 156 5.49 6.93 15.66
N LEU A 157 5.52 6.76 14.34
CA LEU A 157 6.11 5.59 13.69
C LEU A 157 7.60 5.44 14.04
N SER A 158 8.37 6.53 14.01
CA SER A 158 9.79 6.49 14.37
C SER A 158 10.02 6.05 15.81
N LYS A 159 9.23 6.55 16.77
CA LYS A 159 9.30 6.14 18.19
C LYS A 159 8.97 4.66 18.36
N MET A 160 7.93 4.16 17.66
CA MET A 160 7.57 2.74 17.70
C MET A 160 8.66 1.85 17.15
N LEU A 161 9.26 2.20 16.01
CA LEU A 161 10.37 1.45 15.41
C LEU A 161 11.60 1.41 16.32
N ILE A 162 11.92 2.52 16.97
CA ILE A 162 13.03 2.61 17.94
C ILE A 162 12.73 1.75 19.17
N SER A 163 11.52 1.83 19.71
CA SER A 163 11.09 1.01 20.84
C SER A 163 11.15 -0.48 20.50
N LEU A 164 10.67 -0.85 19.31
CA LEU A 164 10.72 -2.22 18.82
C LEU A 164 12.17 -2.75 18.72
N ALA A 165 13.08 -1.91 18.20
CA ALA A 165 14.50 -2.27 18.10
C ALA A 165 15.15 -2.46 19.49
N LYS A 166 14.87 -1.55 20.43
CA LYS A 166 15.34 -1.64 21.81
C LYS A 166 14.83 -2.91 22.51
N ASN A 167 13.53 -3.18 22.41
CA ASN A 167 12.89 -4.32 23.04
C ASN A 167 13.43 -5.67 22.51
N ASN A 168 13.91 -5.69 21.27
CA ASN A 168 14.54 -6.85 20.64
C ASN A 168 16.08 -6.79 20.67
N GLN A 169 16.67 -5.96 21.53
CA GLN A 169 18.11 -5.86 21.80
C GLN A 169 18.96 -5.52 20.55
N HIS A 170 18.39 -4.81 19.60
CA HIS A 170 19.11 -4.29 18.44
C HIS A 170 19.59 -2.87 18.69
N TYR A 171 20.81 -2.56 18.28
CA TYR A 171 21.44 -1.24 18.44
C TYR A 171 21.07 -0.23 17.35
N SER A 172 20.35 -0.64 16.30
CA SER A 172 19.74 0.24 15.31
C SER A 172 18.47 -0.36 14.70
N VAL A 173 17.58 0.52 14.24
CA VAL A 173 16.35 0.12 13.54
C VAL A 173 16.67 -0.63 12.25
N LEU A 174 17.70 -0.20 11.51
CA LEU A 174 18.12 -0.85 10.28
C LEU A 174 18.57 -2.30 10.53
N LYS A 175 19.28 -2.57 11.63
CA LYS A 175 19.70 -3.92 12.01
C LYS A 175 18.52 -4.81 12.40
N LEU A 176 17.56 -4.26 13.16
CA LEU A 176 16.32 -4.99 13.45
C LEU A 176 15.65 -5.45 12.15
N ILE A 177 15.47 -4.53 11.19
CA ILE A 177 14.77 -4.83 9.94
C ILE A 177 15.50 -5.90 9.12
N HIS A 178 16.83 -5.84 9.05
CA HIS A 178 17.61 -6.87 8.37
C HIS A 178 17.61 -8.24 9.07
N TYR A 179 17.27 -8.26 10.35
CA TYR A 179 17.13 -9.51 11.12
C TYR A 179 15.79 -10.22 10.81
N ILE A 180 14.77 -9.51 10.34
CA ILE A 180 13.48 -10.11 9.99
C ILE A 180 13.67 -11.07 8.80
N PRO A 181 13.21 -12.34 8.92
CA PRO A 181 13.30 -13.29 7.81
C PRO A 181 12.59 -12.76 6.55
N LYS A 182 13.20 -12.96 5.38
CA LYS A 182 12.73 -12.43 4.07
C LYS A 182 11.29 -12.83 3.71
N GLN A 183 10.80 -13.92 4.26
CA GLN A 183 9.41 -14.38 4.06
C GLN A 183 8.36 -13.50 4.75
N TYR A 184 8.77 -12.71 5.76
CA TYR A 184 7.88 -11.83 6.50
C TYR A 184 8.00 -10.36 6.11
N ILE A 185 9.08 -9.97 5.45
CA ILE A 185 9.33 -8.59 5.05
C ILE A 185 9.72 -8.49 3.59
N ARG A 186 9.05 -7.59 2.86
CA ARG A 186 9.36 -7.32 1.47
C ARG A 186 10.06 -5.98 1.33
N PHE A 187 11.29 -6.02 0.80
CA PHE A 187 12.01 -4.83 0.35
C PHE A 187 11.60 -4.50 -1.08
N SER A 188 10.94 -3.37 -1.27
CA SER A 188 10.54 -2.89 -2.59
C SER A 188 11.48 -1.80 -3.07
N LYS A 189 11.70 -1.74 -4.39
CA LYS A 189 12.54 -0.71 -5.01
C LYS A 189 11.66 0.35 -5.65
N TYR A 190 11.85 1.59 -5.27
CA TYR A 190 11.32 2.71 -6.01
C TYR A 190 12.24 3.00 -7.20
N SER A 191 11.73 3.01 -8.41
CA SER A 191 12.46 3.36 -9.63
C SER A 191 11.53 4.06 -10.61
N ASN A 192 12.11 4.95 -11.43
CA ASN A 192 11.41 5.64 -12.52
C ASN A 192 11.17 4.75 -13.74
N SER A 193 11.71 3.53 -13.75
CA SER A 193 11.34 2.62 -14.83
C SER A 193 9.83 2.47 -14.79
N PRO A 194 9.11 2.75 -15.90
CA PRO A 194 7.75 2.34 -15.99
C PRO A 194 7.79 0.83 -15.73
N THR A 195 7.33 0.42 -14.56
CA THR A 195 6.95 -0.97 -14.38
C THR A 195 5.83 -1.14 -15.39
N LYS A 196 6.14 -1.76 -16.55
CA LYS A 196 5.18 -2.03 -17.63
C LYS A 196 3.96 -2.84 -17.18
N LEU A 197 3.85 -3.11 -15.88
CA LEU A 197 2.73 -3.79 -15.24
C LEU A 197 1.67 -2.83 -14.68
N PHE A 198 1.96 -1.54 -14.45
CA PHE A 198 1.02 -0.61 -13.81
C PHE A 198 1.17 0.82 -14.35
N ASP A 199 1.06 0.97 -15.68
CA ASP A 199 0.94 2.27 -16.31
C ASP A 199 -0.55 2.65 -16.41
N SER A 200 -1.17 2.80 -15.26
CA SER A 200 -2.41 3.54 -15.15
C SER A 200 -2.25 4.49 -13.96
N GLY A 201 -2.25 5.78 -14.27
CA GLY A 201 -2.28 6.82 -13.24
C GLY A 201 -3.33 6.42 -12.19
N PHE A 202 -2.92 6.32 -10.94
CA PHE A 202 -3.78 5.93 -9.83
C PHE A 202 -4.82 7.03 -9.57
N GLN A 203 -5.81 7.13 -10.42
CA GLN A 203 -7.15 7.28 -9.94
C GLN A 203 -7.53 5.91 -9.40
N LYS A 204 -7.93 5.79 -8.13
CA LYS A 204 -8.81 4.72 -7.68
C LYS A 204 -10.14 4.90 -8.41
N ILE A 205 -10.14 4.70 -9.70
CA ILE A 205 -11.35 4.42 -10.45
C ILE A 205 -11.67 3.00 -10.04
N HIS A 206 -12.59 2.86 -9.10
CA HIS A 206 -13.22 1.58 -8.84
C HIS A 206 -13.95 1.21 -10.12
N MET A 207 -13.19 0.56 -11.01
CA MET A 207 -13.77 0.05 -12.25
C MET A 207 -14.85 -0.97 -11.88
N LYS A 208 -16.02 -0.76 -12.41
CA LYS A 208 -17.06 -1.80 -12.31
C LYS A 208 -16.56 -3.05 -13.04
N ILE A 209 -16.94 -4.22 -12.56
CA ILE A 209 -16.58 -5.49 -13.23
C ILE A 209 -16.98 -5.49 -14.72
N SER A 210 -18.08 -4.80 -15.05
CA SER A 210 -18.50 -4.60 -16.46
C SER A 210 -17.50 -3.80 -17.29
N GLU A 211 -16.77 -2.89 -16.69
CA GLU A 211 -15.70 -2.09 -17.34
C GLU A 211 -14.42 -2.90 -17.46
N ILE A 212 -14.05 -3.65 -16.41
CA ILE A 212 -12.92 -4.59 -16.47
C ILE A 212 -13.11 -5.61 -17.60
N ASN A 213 -14.31 -6.14 -17.77
CA ASN A 213 -14.61 -7.10 -18.84
C ASN A 213 -14.61 -6.48 -20.26
N LYS A 214 -14.57 -5.16 -20.41
CA LYS A 214 -14.38 -4.46 -21.70
C LYS A 214 -12.91 -4.29 -22.07
N ILE A 215 -11.99 -4.54 -21.15
CA ILE A 215 -10.56 -4.45 -21.42
C ILE A 215 -10.18 -5.50 -22.46
N GLU A 216 -9.39 -5.07 -23.44
CA GLU A 216 -8.88 -5.94 -24.50
C GLU A 216 -7.97 -7.05 -23.94
N VAL A 217 -8.07 -8.22 -24.54
CA VAL A 217 -7.22 -9.37 -24.22
C VAL A 217 -5.88 -9.17 -24.91
N GLU A 218 -4.80 -9.06 -24.17
CA GLU A 218 -3.45 -8.83 -24.70
C GLU A 218 -2.76 -10.14 -25.10
N SER A 219 -2.99 -11.19 -24.30
CA SER A 219 -2.47 -12.54 -24.59
C SER A 219 -3.37 -13.56 -23.91
N VAL A 220 -3.57 -14.71 -24.59
CA VAL A 220 -4.47 -15.75 -24.08
C VAL A 220 -3.65 -16.86 -23.42
N ILE A 221 -3.96 -17.11 -22.14
CA ILE A 221 -3.45 -18.28 -21.42
C ILE A 221 -4.52 -19.37 -21.49
N PRO A 222 -4.21 -20.60 -21.96
CA PRO A 222 -5.21 -21.65 -22.20
C PRO A 222 -6.12 -21.94 -21.02
N ILE A 223 -5.56 -21.99 -19.80
CA ILE A 223 -6.30 -22.26 -18.57
C ILE A 223 -7.25 -21.12 -18.15
N LEU A 224 -7.02 -19.89 -18.62
CA LEU A 224 -7.83 -18.70 -18.34
C LEU A 224 -8.79 -18.36 -19.48
N LYS A 225 -8.60 -18.94 -20.65
CA LYS A 225 -9.39 -18.63 -21.83
C LYS A 225 -10.88 -18.87 -21.59
N ASP A 226 -11.67 -17.82 -21.74
CA ASP A 226 -13.14 -17.81 -21.59
C ASP A 226 -13.66 -18.27 -20.22
N LYS A 227 -12.78 -18.36 -19.20
CA LYS A 227 -13.13 -18.79 -17.85
C LYS A 227 -13.80 -17.69 -17.05
N ASN A 228 -14.83 -18.06 -16.27
CA ASN A 228 -15.47 -17.20 -15.30
C ASN A 228 -14.71 -17.24 -13.98
N VAL A 229 -14.06 -16.15 -13.63
CA VAL A 229 -13.17 -16.05 -12.46
C VAL A 229 -13.81 -15.13 -11.42
N VAL A 230 -13.87 -15.59 -10.18
CA VAL A 230 -14.36 -14.84 -9.02
C VAL A 230 -13.22 -14.66 -8.04
N PHE A 231 -13.15 -13.47 -7.42
CA PHE A 231 -12.16 -13.14 -6.39
C PHE A 231 -12.84 -12.94 -5.04
N THR A 232 -12.25 -13.48 -3.98
CA THR A 232 -12.71 -13.32 -2.59
C THR A 232 -11.56 -13.13 -1.62
N GLY A 233 -11.75 -12.27 -0.62
CA GLY A 233 -10.71 -11.95 0.37
C GLY A 233 -9.85 -10.77 0.00
N ASN A 234 -8.79 -10.58 0.81
CA ASN A 234 -7.74 -9.58 0.64
C ASN A 234 -6.52 -10.25 0.04
N PHE A 235 -5.83 -9.54 -0.83
CA PHE A 235 -4.67 -9.99 -1.56
C PHE A 235 -3.49 -9.06 -1.25
N ASP A 236 -2.28 -9.53 -1.42
CA ASP A 236 -1.08 -8.69 -1.31
C ASP A 236 -1.00 -7.69 -2.48
N THR A 237 -1.43 -8.11 -3.66
CA THR A 237 -1.66 -7.24 -4.82
C THR A 237 -3.06 -6.63 -4.74
N GLU A 238 -3.22 -5.39 -5.23
CA GLU A 238 -4.56 -4.78 -5.30
C GLU A 238 -5.52 -5.68 -6.10
N LYS A 239 -6.66 -6.02 -5.50
CA LYS A 239 -7.62 -6.97 -6.07
C LYS A 239 -8.10 -6.58 -7.47
N GLN A 240 -8.30 -5.28 -7.73
CA GLN A 240 -8.70 -4.78 -9.03
C GLN A 240 -7.62 -5.02 -10.09
N ASP A 241 -6.35 -4.88 -9.71
CA ASP A 241 -5.22 -5.11 -10.61
C ASP A 241 -5.10 -6.59 -10.98
N LEU A 242 -5.29 -7.49 -10.01
CA LEU A 242 -5.37 -8.93 -10.30
C LEU A 242 -6.52 -9.25 -11.26
N MET A 243 -7.69 -8.63 -11.07
CA MET A 243 -8.83 -8.79 -11.98
C MET A 243 -8.52 -8.30 -13.39
N ILE A 244 -7.86 -7.14 -13.54
CA ILE A 244 -7.45 -6.56 -14.82
C ILE A 244 -6.44 -7.48 -15.52
N LEU A 245 -5.40 -7.92 -14.81
CA LEU A 245 -4.40 -8.84 -15.35
C LEU A 245 -5.02 -10.15 -15.81
N THR A 246 -5.90 -10.72 -14.99
CA THR A 246 -6.62 -11.97 -15.34
C THR A 246 -7.50 -11.78 -16.57
N ARG A 247 -8.17 -10.62 -16.69
CA ARG A 247 -8.95 -10.28 -17.89
C ARG A 247 -8.08 -10.16 -19.15
N LYS A 248 -6.94 -9.49 -19.05
CA LYS A 248 -5.97 -9.34 -20.14
C LYS A 248 -5.43 -10.69 -20.66
N LYS A 249 -5.50 -11.73 -19.82
CA LYS A 249 -5.10 -13.11 -20.15
C LYS A 249 -6.27 -13.98 -20.64
N GLY A 250 -7.44 -13.41 -20.90
CA GLY A 250 -8.57 -14.06 -21.58
C GLY A 250 -9.72 -14.50 -20.71
N ALA A 251 -9.69 -14.28 -19.39
CA ALA A 251 -10.78 -14.63 -18.49
C ALA A 251 -11.90 -13.58 -18.44
N TYR A 252 -13.07 -13.97 -17.95
CA TYR A 252 -14.18 -13.10 -17.58
C TYR A 252 -14.26 -12.97 -16.08
N ILE A 253 -14.24 -11.75 -15.57
CA ILE A 253 -14.36 -11.48 -14.14
C ILE A 253 -15.84 -11.45 -13.74
N ARG A 254 -16.18 -12.12 -12.63
CA ARG A 254 -17.53 -12.19 -12.09
C ARG A 254 -17.58 -11.67 -10.65
N SER A 255 -18.71 -11.05 -10.30
CA SER A 255 -18.92 -10.48 -8.98
C SER A 255 -19.24 -11.53 -7.91
N ASP A 256 -19.88 -12.62 -8.29
CA ASP A 256 -20.34 -13.65 -7.37
C ASP A 256 -20.16 -15.07 -7.95
N VAL A 257 -20.13 -16.04 -7.04
CA VAL A 257 -20.02 -17.46 -7.39
C VAL A 257 -21.38 -17.99 -7.86
N THR A 258 -21.37 -18.70 -8.98
CA THR A 258 -22.54 -19.37 -9.58
C THR A 258 -22.14 -20.77 -10.07
N ALA A 259 -23.11 -21.56 -10.52
CA ALA A 259 -22.82 -22.85 -11.15
C ALA A 259 -21.92 -22.75 -12.42
N LYS A 260 -21.79 -21.55 -13.00
CA LYS A 260 -20.93 -21.26 -14.16
C LYS A 260 -19.54 -20.74 -13.78
N THR A 261 -19.20 -20.67 -12.50
CA THR A 261 -17.88 -20.26 -12.05
C THR A 261 -16.87 -21.35 -12.35
N ASP A 262 -15.79 -21.00 -13.02
CA ASP A 262 -14.70 -21.94 -13.34
C ASP A 262 -13.57 -21.88 -12.33
N ILE A 263 -13.25 -20.66 -11.85
CA ILE A 263 -12.12 -20.42 -10.94
C ILE A 263 -12.57 -19.50 -9.80
N LEU A 264 -12.25 -19.88 -8.54
CA LEU A 264 -12.33 -19.01 -7.38
C LEU A 264 -10.91 -18.70 -6.89
N VAL A 265 -10.52 -17.42 -6.96
CA VAL A 265 -9.25 -16.96 -6.40
C VAL A 265 -9.49 -16.51 -4.95
N GLU A 266 -8.81 -17.17 -4.03
CA GLU A 266 -8.98 -17.01 -2.59
C GLU A 266 -7.78 -16.25 -2.00
N GLY A 267 -8.00 -15.02 -1.54
CA GLY A 267 -7.06 -14.26 -0.72
C GLY A 267 -7.33 -14.48 0.78
N VAL A 268 -6.63 -13.74 1.62
CA VAL A 268 -6.79 -13.77 3.08
C VAL A 268 -8.18 -13.27 3.47
N GLN A 269 -8.90 -14.05 4.27
CA GLN A 269 -10.25 -13.72 4.73
C GLN A 269 -10.20 -13.10 6.13
N ASP A 270 -10.99 -12.05 6.33
CA ASP A 270 -11.19 -11.44 7.64
C ASP A 270 -12.07 -12.36 8.52
N ASP A 271 -11.60 -12.69 9.72
CA ASP A 271 -12.25 -13.64 10.63
C ASP A 271 -13.69 -13.25 11.00
N LYS A 272 -14.01 -11.95 11.03
CA LYS A 272 -15.36 -11.46 11.33
C LYS A 272 -16.42 -11.84 10.30
N TYR A 273 -16.02 -12.27 9.09
CA TYR A 273 -16.92 -12.70 8.03
C TYR A 273 -16.94 -14.21 7.82
N LYS A 274 -16.14 -14.96 8.60
CA LYS A 274 -16.09 -16.41 8.55
C LYS A 274 -17.27 -17.02 9.35
N ASP A 275 -17.82 -18.08 8.82
CA ASP A 275 -18.80 -18.90 9.54
C ASP A 275 -18.11 -19.90 10.49
N VAL A 276 -18.92 -20.78 11.12
CA VAL A 276 -18.46 -21.82 12.06
C VAL A 276 -17.46 -22.81 11.44
N ASN A 277 -17.41 -22.91 10.11
CA ASN A 277 -16.47 -23.74 9.37
C ASN A 277 -15.24 -22.94 8.88
N GLY A 278 -15.10 -21.68 9.28
CA GLY A 278 -14.00 -20.82 8.88
C GLY A 278 -14.11 -20.27 7.43
N LEU A 279 -15.29 -20.36 6.79
CA LEU A 279 -15.50 -19.99 5.42
C LEU A 279 -16.34 -18.70 5.29
N VAL A 280 -15.95 -17.82 4.37
CA VAL A 280 -16.79 -16.70 3.98
C VAL A 280 -17.83 -17.11 2.92
N SER A 281 -18.86 -16.30 2.75
CA SER A 281 -20.03 -16.60 1.90
C SER A 281 -19.66 -17.12 0.50
N LYS A 282 -18.71 -16.51 -0.21
CA LYS A 282 -18.31 -16.96 -1.56
C LYS A 282 -17.59 -18.30 -1.53
N GLN A 283 -16.76 -18.55 -0.52
CA GLN A 283 -16.05 -19.80 -0.35
C GLN A 283 -17.03 -20.95 -0.08
N ARG A 284 -17.98 -20.73 0.83
CA ARG A 284 -19.04 -21.73 1.11
C ARG A 284 -19.84 -22.04 -0.14
N LYS A 285 -20.32 -21.01 -0.84
CA LYS A 285 -21.12 -21.16 -2.06
C LYS A 285 -20.38 -21.93 -3.16
N ALA A 286 -19.07 -21.68 -3.32
CA ALA A 286 -18.26 -22.45 -4.28
C ALA A 286 -18.15 -23.92 -3.91
N ARG A 287 -17.94 -24.24 -2.63
CA ARG A 287 -17.84 -25.61 -2.14
C ARG A 287 -19.19 -26.34 -2.24
N GLU A 288 -20.32 -25.65 -2.02
CA GLU A 288 -21.67 -26.20 -2.25
C GLU A 288 -21.88 -26.57 -3.72
N TYR A 289 -21.49 -25.70 -4.66
CA TYR A 289 -21.56 -26.02 -6.10
C TYR A 289 -20.66 -27.19 -6.49
N VAL A 290 -19.46 -27.29 -5.92
CA VAL A 290 -18.58 -28.45 -6.15
C VAL A 290 -19.20 -29.73 -5.60
N GLY A 291 -19.83 -29.70 -4.40
CA GLY A 291 -20.56 -30.82 -3.85
C GLY A 291 -21.76 -31.28 -4.72
N ASN A 292 -22.32 -30.36 -5.51
CA ASN A 292 -23.37 -30.61 -6.48
C ASN A 292 -22.88 -30.92 -7.91
N GLY A 293 -21.54 -31.19 -8.06
CA GLY A 293 -20.94 -31.65 -9.32
C GLY A 293 -20.35 -30.55 -10.20
N ALA A 294 -20.32 -29.28 -9.78
CA ALA A 294 -19.61 -28.23 -10.51
C ALA A 294 -18.09 -28.40 -10.42
N LYS A 295 -17.38 -28.05 -11.50
CA LYS A 295 -15.91 -28.12 -11.57
C LYS A 295 -15.32 -26.72 -11.35
N ILE A 296 -15.17 -26.31 -10.09
CA ILE A 296 -14.55 -25.03 -9.72
C ILE A 296 -13.12 -25.31 -9.26
N GLN A 297 -12.15 -24.65 -9.90
CA GLN A 297 -10.76 -24.65 -9.45
C GLN A 297 -10.54 -23.57 -8.38
N PHE A 298 -9.87 -23.91 -7.30
CA PHE A 298 -9.48 -22.96 -6.26
C PHE A 298 -8.00 -22.59 -6.45
N LEU A 299 -7.72 -21.30 -6.51
CA LEU A 299 -6.36 -20.77 -6.62
C LEU A 299 -6.12 -19.77 -5.50
N ASN A 300 -4.92 -19.73 -4.95
CA ASN A 300 -4.47 -18.61 -4.15
C ASN A 300 -3.85 -17.51 -5.04
N GLU A 301 -3.39 -16.41 -4.46
CA GLU A 301 -2.79 -15.31 -5.21
C GLU A 301 -1.49 -15.74 -5.93
N GLU A 302 -0.65 -16.52 -5.28
CA GLU A 302 0.62 -16.99 -5.83
C GLU A 302 0.39 -17.91 -7.04
N ASP A 303 -0.55 -18.83 -6.95
CA ASP A 303 -0.94 -19.71 -8.04
C ASP A 303 -1.42 -18.91 -9.26
N LEU A 304 -2.28 -17.91 -9.02
CA LEU A 304 -2.77 -17.04 -10.10
C LEU A 304 -1.64 -16.22 -10.74
N ILE A 305 -0.75 -15.64 -9.94
CA ILE A 305 0.38 -14.84 -10.44
C ILE A 305 1.34 -15.72 -11.27
N ASN A 306 1.60 -16.94 -10.84
CA ASN A 306 2.44 -17.88 -11.58
C ASN A 306 1.80 -18.23 -12.93
N LEU A 307 0.50 -18.50 -12.97
CA LEU A 307 -0.25 -18.71 -14.21
C LEU A 307 -0.22 -17.51 -15.17
N ILE A 308 -0.26 -16.29 -14.63
CA ILE A 308 -0.26 -15.06 -15.46
C ILE A 308 1.13 -14.78 -16.05
N LYS A 309 2.19 -15.28 -15.42
CA LYS A 309 3.59 -15.07 -15.88
C LYS A 309 4.05 -16.06 -16.96
N GLU A 310 3.35 -17.18 -17.10
CA GLU A 310 3.55 -18.13 -18.21
C GLU A 310 3.01 -17.57 -19.54
#